data_9f605a3deae13980a3eb441741e1fd72
#
_entry.id   9f605a3deae13980a3eb441741e1fd72
#
_cell.length_a   1.000
_cell.length_b   1.000
_cell.length_c   1.000
_cell.angle_alpha   90.00
_cell.angle_beta   90.00
_cell.angle_gamma   90.00
#
_symmetry.space_group_name_H-M   'P 1'
#
loop_
_entity.id
_entity.type
_entity.pdbx_description
1 polymer ?
#
loop_
_entity_poly.entity_id
_entity_poly.type
_entity_poly.pdbx_seq_one_letter_code
_entity_poly.pdbx_strand_id
1 'polypeptide(L)'
;GLFPGSPVILKGHTENIAWSHTVNEPDLIDIYELTINPKNKNQYLFDGEWIDFRTKTHPIKVKILGPISWTFNQKLFWSKHGPVIKAKHGVYAFRYSGYDLIRQVEQWYNMNKATNLTEFKEAMKMMQIPMFNTLYADKTGNIFYLYNALLPKRKEGFDWHGILAGDNSNLIWNEYYSFE
;
A
#
# COMPACT_ATOMS: atom_id res chain seq x y z
N GLY A 1 15.41 -14.70 -8.42
CA GLY A 1 14.01 -15.07 -8.66
C GLY A 1 13.22 -13.93 -9.28
N LEU A 2 12.27 -14.27 -10.14
CA LEU A 2 11.35 -13.32 -10.76
C LEU A 2 9.96 -13.96 -10.86
N PHE A 3 8.91 -13.16 -10.98
CA PHE A 3 7.60 -13.65 -11.38
C PHE A 3 7.52 -13.78 -12.91
N PRO A 4 6.82 -14.78 -13.45
CA PRO A 4 6.58 -14.88 -14.90
C PRO A 4 6.00 -13.57 -15.45
N GLY A 5 6.63 -13.04 -16.52
CA GLY A 5 6.24 -11.76 -17.11
C GLY A 5 6.81 -10.51 -16.44
N SER A 6 7.55 -10.64 -15.32
CA SER A 6 8.25 -9.50 -14.72
C SER A 6 9.45 -9.06 -15.57
N PRO A 7 9.59 -7.76 -15.87
CA PRO A 7 10.74 -7.24 -16.60
C PRO A 7 11.98 -7.02 -15.72
N VAL A 8 11.89 -7.32 -14.42
CA VAL A 8 12.95 -7.08 -13.42
C VAL A 8 13.17 -8.32 -12.55
N ILE A 9 14.38 -8.46 -12.04
CA ILE A 9 14.76 -9.51 -11.08
C ILE A 9 14.42 -9.02 -9.67
N LEU A 10 13.53 -9.74 -8.99
CA LEU A 10 13.11 -9.36 -7.62
C LEU A 10 14.15 -9.75 -6.58
N LYS A 11 14.80 -10.89 -6.74
CA LYS A 11 15.94 -11.35 -5.91
C LYS A 11 16.92 -12.13 -6.75
N GLY A 12 18.20 -11.88 -6.58
CA GLY A 12 19.25 -12.53 -7.40
C GLY A 12 20.60 -11.87 -7.20
N HIS A 13 21.42 -11.99 -8.22
CA HIS A 13 22.75 -11.38 -8.25
C HIS A 13 23.12 -10.93 -9.67
N THR A 14 24.06 -10.01 -9.74
CA THR A 14 24.81 -9.61 -10.91
C THR A 14 26.26 -10.03 -10.73
N GLU A 15 27.15 -9.56 -11.59
CA GLU A 15 28.60 -9.73 -11.41
C GLU A 15 29.12 -9.05 -10.12
N ASN A 16 28.49 -7.95 -9.71
CA ASN A 16 29.00 -7.07 -8.67
C ASN A 16 28.28 -7.22 -7.33
N ILE A 17 26.97 -7.47 -7.35
CA ILE A 17 26.13 -7.43 -6.16
C ILE A 17 25.15 -8.61 -6.12
N ALA A 18 24.69 -8.94 -4.93
CA ALA A 18 23.60 -9.87 -4.69
C ALA A 18 22.58 -9.25 -3.73
N TRP A 19 21.28 -9.54 -3.95
CA TRP A 19 20.21 -9.08 -3.07
C TRP A 19 19.11 -10.13 -2.92
N SER A 20 18.43 -10.07 -1.80
CA SER A 20 17.28 -10.92 -1.51
C SER A 20 16.24 -10.17 -0.70
N HIS A 21 15.00 -10.60 -0.81
CA HIS A 21 13.89 -10.12 0.01
C HIS A 21 13.25 -11.27 0.78
N THR A 22 12.82 -10.99 1.99
CA THR A 22 11.90 -11.83 2.75
C THR A 22 10.72 -10.99 3.22
N VAL A 23 9.59 -11.62 3.48
CA VAL A 23 8.43 -10.94 4.03
C VAL A 23 8.76 -10.41 5.43
N ASN A 24 8.36 -9.18 5.70
CA ASN A 24 8.27 -8.60 7.03
C ASN A 24 6.83 -8.14 7.28
N GLU A 25 6.52 -7.77 8.50
CA GLU A 25 5.17 -7.41 8.92
C GLU A 25 5.15 -6.02 9.58
N PRO A 26 5.53 -4.95 8.82
CA PRO A 26 5.40 -3.60 9.34
C PRO A 26 3.92 -3.19 9.42
N ASP A 27 3.59 -2.38 10.40
CA ASP A 27 2.26 -1.82 10.55
C ASP A 27 2.03 -0.66 9.56
N LEU A 28 1.44 -0.97 8.41
CA LEU A 28 1.24 -0.08 7.27
C LEU A 28 -0.22 0.24 6.98
N ILE A 29 -1.17 -0.32 7.74
CA ILE A 29 -2.60 -0.25 7.42
C ILE A 29 -3.38 0.18 8.66
N ASP A 30 -4.22 1.19 8.49
CA ASP A 30 -5.20 1.59 9.49
C ASP A 30 -6.62 1.40 8.97
N ILE A 31 -7.50 0.95 9.87
CA ILE A 31 -8.91 0.69 9.59
C ILE A 31 -9.75 1.70 10.38
N TYR A 32 -10.73 2.29 9.69
CA TYR A 32 -11.61 3.32 10.25
C TYR A 32 -13.07 2.87 10.12
N GLU A 33 -13.80 2.91 11.22
CA GLU A 33 -15.25 2.72 11.20
C GLU A 33 -15.93 4.05 10.87
N LEU A 34 -16.77 4.06 9.83
CA LEU A 34 -17.44 5.26 9.34
C LEU A 34 -18.86 5.33 9.87
N THR A 35 -19.22 6.45 10.52
CA THR A 35 -20.59 6.75 10.91
C THR A 35 -21.39 7.19 9.69
N ILE A 36 -22.41 6.42 9.32
CA ILE A 36 -23.21 6.66 8.11
C ILE A 36 -24.42 7.54 8.43
N ASN A 37 -24.71 8.51 7.56
CA ASN A 37 -25.89 9.34 7.67
C ASN A 37 -27.17 8.49 7.63
N PRO A 38 -27.99 8.48 8.68
CA PRO A 38 -29.22 7.68 8.72
C PRO A 38 -30.25 8.07 7.64
N LYS A 39 -30.21 9.34 7.20
CA LYS A 39 -31.11 9.88 6.16
C LYS A 39 -30.55 9.68 4.73
N ASN A 40 -29.21 9.54 4.58
CA ASN A 40 -28.58 9.37 3.27
C ASN A 40 -27.40 8.38 3.35
N LYS A 41 -27.62 7.13 2.95
CA LYS A 41 -26.62 6.06 2.99
C LYS A 41 -25.39 6.28 2.07
N ASN A 42 -25.37 7.36 1.26
CA ASN A 42 -24.21 7.77 0.46
C ASN A 42 -23.34 8.81 1.16
N GLN A 43 -23.65 9.17 2.42
CA GLN A 43 -22.89 10.11 3.22
C GLN A 43 -22.37 9.46 4.50
N TYR A 44 -21.24 9.97 4.98
CA TYR A 44 -20.63 9.63 6.26
C TYR A 44 -20.25 10.91 7.02
N LEU A 45 -20.16 10.79 8.34
CA LEU A 45 -19.73 11.88 9.22
C LEU A 45 -18.22 12.10 9.09
N PHE A 46 -17.79 13.36 8.99
CA PHE A 46 -16.39 13.75 9.01
C PHE A 46 -16.23 15.19 9.50
N ASP A 47 -15.49 15.37 10.62
CA ASP A 47 -15.30 16.66 11.31
C ASP A 47 -16.61 17.41 11.59
N GLY A 48 -17.65 16.66 11.99
CA GLY A 48 -18.97 17.21 12.33
C GLY A 48 -19.90 17.43 11.14
N GLU A 49 -19.48 17.17 9.91
CA GLU A 49 -20.26 17.36 8.69
C GLU A 49 -20.59 16.04 7.98
N TRP A 50 -21.77 15.97 7.33
CA TRP A 50 -22.14 14.86 6.47
C TRP A 50 -21.57 15.08 5.06
N ILE A 51 -20.59 14.27 4.65
CA ILE A 51 -19.95 14.37 3.34
C ILE A 51 -20.24 13.15 2.47
N ASP A 52 -20.36 13.36 1.16
CA ASP A 52 -20.64 12.29 0.22
C ASP A 52 -19.42 11.39 -0.02
N PHE A 53 -19.68 10.08 -0.17
CA PHE A 53 -18.65 9.18 -0.70
C PHE A 53 -18.28 9.56 -2.12
N ARG A 54 -16.99 9.56 -2.45
CA ARG A 54 -16.57 9.47 -3.85
C ARG A 54 -16.93 8.07 -4.36
N THR A 55 -17.61 7.98 -5.49
CA THR A 55 -18.04 6.69 -6.03
C THR A 55 -17.60 6.50 -7.47
N LYS A 56 -17.36 5.24 -7.85
CA LYS A 56 -17.11 4.83 -9.23
C LYS A 56 -17.80 3.49 -9.47
N THR A 57 -18.43 3.35 -10.63
CA THR A 57 -19.06 2.09 -11.04
C THR A 57 -18.16 1.39 -12.05
N HIS A 58 -17.85 0.12 -11.79
CA HIS A 58 -17.07 -0.73 -12.68
C HIS A 58 -17.90 -1.91 -13.17
N PRO A 59 -17.97 -2.16 -14.49
CA PRO A 59 -18.53 -3.37 -15.03
C PRO A 59 -17.57 -4.55 -14.77
N ILE A 60 -18.08 -5.60 -14.13
CA ILE A 60 -17.35 -6.85 -13.92
C ILE A 60 -17.98 -7.91 -14.82
N LYS A 61 -17.21 -8.40 -15.79
CA LYS A 61 -17.62 -9.44 -16.70
C LYS A 61 -17.19 -10.80 -16.16
N VAL A 62 -18.15 -11.63 -15.84
CA VAL A 62 -17.93 -12.99 -15.34
C VAL A 62 -18.23 -13.99 -16.46
N LYS A 63 -17.27 -14.84 -16.79
CA LYS A 63 -17.47 -15.95 -17.74
C LYS A 63 -18.25 -17.06 -17.04
N ILE A 64 -19.39 -17.46 -17.60
CA ILE A 64 -20.25 -18.51 -17.05
C ILE A 64 -19.90 -19.85 -17.69
N LEU A 65 -20.04 -19.96 -19.02
CA LEU A 65 -19.79 -21.20 -19.77
C LEU A 65 -19.47 -20.88 -21.23
N GLY A 66 -18.36 -21.41 -21.77
CA GLY A 66 -17.97 -21.19 -23.16
C GLY A 66 -17.91 -19.71 -23.52
N PRO A 67 -18.62 -19.24 -24.56
CA PRO A 67 -18.67 -17.82 -24.94
C PRO A 67 -19.62 -17.00 -24.07
N ILE A 68 -20.42 -17.63 -23.21
CA ILE A 68 -21.46 -16.96 -22.41
C ILE A 68 -20.81 -16.26 -21.23
N SER A 69 -21.07 -14.97 -21.10
CA SER A 69 -20.63 -14.16 -19.95
C SER A 69 -21.76 -13.28 -19.46
N TRP A 70 -21.74 -12.99 -18.17
CA TRP A 70 -22.63 -12.06 -17.50
C TRP A 70 -21.85 -10.86 -17.00
N THR A 71 -22.39 -9.66 -17.15
CA THR A 71 -21.77 -8.43 -16.68
C THR A 71 -22.65 -7.81 -15.60
N PHE A 72 -22.06 -7.54 -14.44
CA PHE A 72 -22.71 -6.76 -13.39
C PHE A 72 -21.90 -5.51 -13.05
N ASN A 73 -22.60 -4.48 -12.60
CA ASN A 73 -21.97 -3.21 -12.24
C ASN A 73 -21.69 -3.17 -10.74
N GLN A 74 -20.39 -3.15 -10.39
CA GLN A 74 -19.95 -2.99 -9.01
C GLN A 74 -19.71 -1.52 -8.70
N LYS A 75 -20.45 -0.98 -7.71
CA LYS A 75 -20.22 0.36 -7.18
C LYS A 75 -19.15 0.31 -6.11
N LEU A 76 -18.10 1.10 -6.30
CA LEU A 76 -16.98 1.27 -5.39
C LEU A 76 -17.12 2.60 -4.67
N PHE A 77 -16.64 2.67 -3.43
CA PHE A 77 -16.76 3.83 -2.56
C PHE A 77 -15.40 4.22 -2.00
N TRP A 78 -15.16 5.52 -1.84
CA TRP A 78 -14.00 6.08 -1.15
C TRP A 78 -14.44 7.17 -0.18
N SER A 79 -13.82 7.17 0.99
CA SER A 79 -13.87 8.25 1.99
C SER A 79 -12.60 9.10 1.94
N LYS A 80 -12.47 10.06 2.84
CA LYS A 80 -11.23 10.81 3.10
C LYS A 80 -10.09 9.91 3.60
N HIS A 81 -10.43 8.82 4.28
CA HIS A 81 -9.44 7.85 4.78
C HIS A 81 -8.91 6.93 3.66
N GLY A 82 -9.70 6.63 2.65
CA GLY A 82 -9.34 5.72 1.55
C GLY A 82 -10.52 4.90 1.03
N PRO A 83 -10.26 3.75 0.39
CA PRO A 83 -11.29 2.82 -0.08
C PRO A 83 -12.21 2.35 1.04
N VAL A 84 -13.48 2.07 0.69
CA VAL A 84 -14.52 1.74 1.67
C VAL A 84 -15.13 0.37 1.37
N ILE A 85 -15.27 -0.46 2.40
CA ILE A 85 -16.06 -1.69 2.40
C ILE A 85 -17.31 -1.48 3.24
N LYS A 86 -18.47 -1.79 2.65
CA LYS A 86 -19.76 -1.84 3.35
C LYS A 86 -20.05 -3.30 3.73
N ALA A 87 -19.92 -3.62 5.01
CA ALA A 87 -20.20 -4.95 5.56
C ALA A 87 -21.55 -4.98 6.30
N LYS A 88 -22.02 -6.17 6.68
CA LYS A 88 -23.28 -6.31 7.44
C LYS A 88 -23.22 -5.66 8.83
N HIS A 89 -22.05 -5.63 9.43
CA HIS A 89 -21.81 -5.16 10.80
C HIS A 89 -21.21 -3.74 10.87
N GLY A 90 -20.94 -3.09 9.74
CA GLY A 90 -20.41 -1.74 9.73
C GLY A 90 -19.90 -1.29 8.37
N VAL A 91 -19.48 -0.05 8.28
CA VAL A 91 -18.86 0.53 7.08
C VAL A 91 -17.44 0.94 7.44
N TYR A 92 -16.47 0.39 6.74
CA TYR A 92 -15.06 0.56 7.09
C TYR A 92 -14.27 1.15 5.92
N ALA A 93 -13.39 2.08 6.23
CA ALA A 93 -12.38 2.58 5.31
C ALA A 93 -11.00 2.03 5.67
N PHE A 94 -10.12 1.92 4.70
CA PHE A 94 -8.73 1.54 4.93
C PHE A 94 -7.80 2.64 4.45
N ARG A 95 -6.71 2.81 5.18
CA ARG A 95 -5.57 3.62 4.75
C ARG A 95 -4.34 2.73 4.74
N TYR A 96 -3.67 2.66 3.60
CA TYR A 96 -2.51 1.81 3.39
C TYR A 96 -1.36 2.63 2.79
N SER A 97 -0.16 2.52 3.38
CA SER A 97 1.03 3.25 2.94
C SER A 97 1.40 3.02 1.48
N GLY A 98 1.14 1.82 0.96
CA GLY A 98 1.45 1.44 -0.42
C GLY A 98 0.39 1.79 -1.46
N TYR A 99 -0.70 2.48 -1.08
CA TYR A 99 -1.90 2.62 -1.95
C TYR A 99 -1.62 3.37 -3.26
N ASP A 100 -0.83 4.42 -3.24
CA ASP A 100 -0.53 5.25 -4.41
C ASP A 100 0.84 4.96 -5.04
N LEU A 101 1.51 3.89 -4.62
CA LEU A 101 2.82 3.52 -5.15
C LEU A 101 2.66 2.77 -6.49
N ILE A 102 3.21 3.33 -7.55
CA ILE A 102 3.13 2.78 -8.92
C ILE A 102 4.50 2.56 -9.58
N ARG A 103 5.60 2.89 -8.88
CA ARG A 103 6.97 2.84 -9.42
C ARG A 103 7.79 1.68 -8.85
N GLN A 104 7.17 0.62 -8.34
CA GLN A 104 7.89 -0.54 -7.76
C GLN A 104 8.82 -1.21 -8.78
N VAL A 105 8.36 -1.37 -10.01
CA VAL A 105 9.16 -1.95 -11.11
C VAL A 105 10.39 -1.09 -11.39
N GLU A 106 10.26 0.23 -11.36
CA GLU A 106 11.38 1.15 -11.55
C GLU A 106 12.39 1.05 -10.39
N GLN A 107 11.91 0.94 -9.15
CA GLN A 107 12.82 0.74 -8.01
C GLN A 107 13.60 -0.57 -8.16
N TRP A 108 12.94 -1.70 -8.46
CA TRP A 108 13.65 -2.96 -8.74
C TRP A 108 14.59 -2.86 -9.94
N TYR A 109 14.20 -2.14 -10.99
CA TYR A 109 15.10 -1.90 -12.13
C TYR A 109 16.38 -1.19 -11.69
N ASN A 110 16.27 -0.12 -10.90
CA ASN A 110 17.43 0.61 -10.39
C ASN A 110 18.28 -0.25 -9.45
N MET A 111 17.66 -1.07 -8.58
CA MET A 111 18.38 -2.05 -7.77
C MET A 111 19.13 -3.07 -8.63
N ASN A 112 18.53 -3.56 -9.73
CA ASN A 112 19.16 -4.50 -10.65
C ASN A 112 20.34 -3.89 -11.42
N LYS A 113 20.34 -2.57 -11.64
CA LYS A 113 21.39 -1.83 -12.33
C LYS A 113 22.52 -1.39 -11.41
N ALA A 114 22.31 -1.37 -10.11
CA ALA A 114 23.31 -1.01 -9.12
C ALA A 114 24.56 -1.91 -9.22
N THR A 115 25.72 -1.33 -9.05
CA THR A 115 27.02 -2.01 -9.09
C THR A 115 27.75 -2.00 -7.74
N ASN A 116 27.25 -1.21 -6.77
CA ASN A 116 27.80 -1.04 -5.44
C ASN A 116 26.70 -0.66 -4.43
N LEU A 117 27.08 -0.64 -3.14
CA LEU A 117 26.13 -0.37 -2.04
C LEU A 117 25.52 1.03 -2.10
N THR A 118 26.26 2.04 -2.54
CA THR A 118 25.77 3.42 -2.64
C THR A 118 24.63 3.51 -3.66
N GLU A 119 24.85 2.99 -4.85
CA GLU A 119 23.82 2.97 -5.92
C GLU A 119 22.58 2.12 -5.50
N PHE A 120 22.82 1.01 -4.80
CA PHE A 120 21.72 0.20 -4.28
C PHE A 120 20.88 0.95 -3.24
N LYS A 121 21.52 1.65 -2.31
CA LYS A 121 20.83 2.53 -1.34
C LYS A 121 20.06 3.66 -2.01
N GLU A 122 20.60 4.30 -3.05
CA GLU A 122 19.87 5.32 -3.83
C GLU A 122 18.59 4.74 -4.48
N ALA A 123 18.64 3.51 -5.00
CA ALA A 123 17.44 2.83 -5.48
C ALA A 123 16.43 2.55 -4.35
N MET A 124 16.91 2.18 -3.15
CA MET A 124 16.03 1.96 -1.99
C MET A 124 15.37 3.25 -1.48
N LYS A 125 16.03 4.40 -1.59
CA LYS A 125 15.47 5.73 -1.23
C LYS A 125 14.23 6.11 -2.03
N MET A 126 13.95 5.46 -3.15
CA MET A 126 12.68 5.64 -3.89
C MET A 126 11.47 5.24 -3.06
N MET A 127 11.61 4.37 -2.06
CA MET A 127 10.57 3.90 -1.13
C MET A 127 9.26 3.45 -1.82
N GLN A 128 9.38 2.94 -3.04
CA GLN A 128 8.24 2.46 -3.82
C GLN A 128 7.87 1.00 -3.50
N ILE A 129 8.77 0.28 -2.84
CA ILE A 129 8.51 -1.06 -2.28
C ILE A 129 8.17 -0.84 -0.81
N PRO A 130 6.88 -0.92 -0.41
CA PRO A 130 6.44 -0.45 0.91
C PRO A 130 6.88 -1.34 2.07
N MET A 131 7.27 -2.57 1.80
CA MET A 131 7.67 -3.58 2.78
C MET A 131 8.68 -4.55 2.15
N PHE A 132 9.17 -5.47 2.89
CA PHE A 132 10.17 -6.52 2.68
C PHE A 132 11.49 -6.23 3.38
N ASN A 133 11.96 -7.17 4.16
CA ASN A 133 13.37 -7.21 4.52
C ASN A 133 14.21 -7.22 3.25
N THR A 134 15.25 -6.43 3.22
CA THR A 134 16.18 -6.37 2.10
C THR A 134 17.57 -6.71 2.59
N LEU A 135 18.16 -7.75 2.01
CA LEU A 135 19.53 -8.15 2.23
C LEU A 135 20.35 -7.81 0.98
N TYR A 136 21.55 -7.36 1.19
CA TYR A 136 22.51 -7.01 0.15
C TYR A 136 23.90 -7.50 0.51
N ALA A 137 24.67 -7.91 -0.48
CA ALA A 137 26.10 -8.14 -0.40
C ALA A 137 26.77 -7.76 -1.73
N ASP A 138 28.05 -7.38 -1.70
CA ASP A 138 28.82 -7.12 -2.91
C ASP A 138 30.20 -7.79 -2.89
N LYS A 139 30.83 -7.81 -4.06
CA LYS A 139 32.16 -8.42 -4.25
C LYS A 139 33.30 -7.72 -3.50
N THR A 140 33.05 -6.50 -2.97
CA THR A 140 34.03 -5.76 -2.16
C THR A 140 33.91 -6.05 -0.67
N GLY A 141 32.97 -6.91 -0.28
CA GLY A 141 32.78 -7.39 1.09
C GLY A 141 31.75 -6.59 1.89
N ASN A 142 31.04 -5.65 1.29
CA ASN A 142 29.96 -4.95 1.99
C ASN A 142 28.75 -5.88 2.15
N ILE A 143 28.19 -5.88 3.36
CA ILE A 143 26.94 -6.55 3.71
C ILE A 143 26.00 -5.49 4.27
N PHE A 144 24.74 -5.49 3.83
CA PHE A 144 23.72 -4.57 4.29
C PHE A 144 22.39 -5.30 4.52
N TYR A 145 21.72 -4.97 5.59
CA TYR A 145 20.37 -5.41 5.91
C TYR A 145 19.49 -4.20 6.22
N LEU A 146 18.29 -4.21 5.67
CA LEU A 146 17.27 -3.21 5.93
C LEU A 146 15.93 -3.89 6.25
N TYR A 147 15.35 -3.57 7.39
CA TYR A 147 13.92 -3.79 7.63
C TYR A 147 13.16 -2.70 6.88
N ASN A 148 12.95 -2.90 5.56
CA ASN A 148 12.34 -1.89 4.72
C ASN A 148 10.84 -1.78 5.00
N ALA A 149 10.39 -0.59 5.36
CA ALA A 149 9.00 -0.30 5.68
C ALA A 149 8.67 1.18 5.40
N LEU A 150 7.62 1.42 4.63
CA LEU A 150 7.07 2.77 4.42
C LEU A 150 6.15 3.12 5.60
N LEU A 151 6.74 3.34 6.77
CA LEU A 151 6.00 3.60 8.01
C LEU A 151 5.32 4.97 7.98
N PRO A 152 4.00 5.03 8.23
CA PRO A 152 3.30 6.31 8.34
C PRO A 152 3.67 7.04 9.63
N LYS A 153 3.77 8.37 9.56
CA LYS A 153 3.88 9.24 10.73
C LYS A 153 2.49 9.44 11.33
N ARG A 154 2.16 8.61 12.28
CA ARG A 154 0.89 8.65 13.01
C ARG A 154 0.95 9.66 14.13
N LYS A 155 -0.15 10.37 14.35
CA LYS A 155 -0.28 11.35 15.45
C LYS A 155 -0.28 10.63 16.79
N GLU A 156 0.45 11.15 17.76
CA GLU A 156 0.48 10.64 19.13
C GLU A 156 -0.86 10.81 19.85
N GLY A 157 -1.09 10.00 20.89
CA GLY A 157 -2.29 10.06 21.73
C GLY A 157 -3.48 9.23 21.25
N PHE A 158 -3.32 8.42 20.19
CA PHE A 158 -4.33 7.51 19.68
C PHE A 158 -3.83 6.06 19.70
N ASP A 159 -4.73 5.12 19.90
CA ASP A 159 -4.44 3.68 19.76
C ASP A 159 -4.58 3.24 18.30
N TRP A 160 -3.45 3.10 17.62
CA TRP A 160 -3.39 2.72 16.21
C TRP A 160 -3.47 1.20 15.96
N HIS A 161 -3.55 0.38 17.03
CA HIS A 161 -3.66 -1.08 16.90
C HIS A 161 -5.11 -1.56 16.69
N GLY A 162 -6.09 -0.68 16.92
CA GLY A 162 -7.51 -1.00 16.82
C GLY A 162 -8.20 -0.41 15.59
N ILE A 163 -9.53 -0.53 15.55
CA ILE A 163 -10.36 0.17 14.59
C ILE A 163 -10.56 1.60 15.10
N LEU A 164 -10.20 2.56 14.27
CA LEU A 164 -10.25 3.98 14.59
C LEU A 164 -11.60 4.59 14.22
N ALA A 165 -11.96 5.71 14.87
CA ALA A 165 -13.12 6.52 14.48
C ALA A 165 -12.87 7.19 13.13
N GLY A 166 -13.78 7.00 12.17
CA GLY A 166 -13.65 7.53 10.80
C GLY A 166 -14.25 8.91 10.60
N ASP A 167 -14.58 9.62 11.69
CA ASP A 167 -15.21 10.95 11.69
C ASP A 167 -14.24 12.09 12.02
N ASN A 168 -12.95 11.81 12.13
CA ASN A 168 -11.94 12.73 12.67
C ASN A 168 -10.71 12.85 11.74
N SER A 169 -10.46 14.06 11.22
CA SER A 169 -9.30 14.36 10.36
C SER A 169 -7.95 14.21 11.08
N ASN A 170 -7.91 14.30 12.41
CA ASN A 170 -6.67 14.08 13.18
C ASN A 170 -6.13 12.65 13.04
N LEU A 171 -6.95 11.71 12.61
CA LEU A 171 -6.57 10.31 12.37
C LEU A 171 -6.12 10.05 10.92
N ILE A 172 -5.97 11.08 10.10
CA ILE A 172 -5.43 10.97 8.74
C ILE A 172 -3.94 11.30 8.76
N TRP A 173 -3.12 10.33 8.39
CA TRP A 173 -1.71 10.55 8.13
C TRP A 173 -1.45 10.67 6.62
N ASN A 174 -0.51 11.55 6.22
CA ASN A 174 -0.10 11.78 4.83
C ASN A 174 1.43 11.81 4.69
N GLU A 175 2.14 11.65 5.80
CA GLU A 175 3.60 11.68 5.84
C GLU A 175 4.15 10.31 6.25
N TYR A 176 5.38 10.06 5.83
CA TYR A 176 6.09 8.83 6.11
C TYR A 176 7.46 9.15 6.72
N TYR A 177 8.01 8.20 7.46
CA TYR A 177 9.42 8.26 7.85
C TYR A 177 10.30 8.12 6.61
N SER A 178 11.42 8.84 6.60
CA SER A 178 12.42 8.75 5.53
C SER A 178 13.20 7.43 5.58
N PHE A 179 13.93 7.16 4.53
CA PHE A 179 14.83 6.00 4.44
C PHE A 179 16.00 6.05 5.43
N GLU A 180 16.39 7.22 5.90
CA GLU A 180 17.53 7.47 6.81
C GLU A 180 17.17 7.29 8.27
#